data_8349d0617be4aaa9f6bd7528601f022a
#
_entry.id   8349d0617be4aaa9f6bd7528601f022a
#
_cell.length_a   1.000
_cell.length_b   1.000
_cell.length_c   1.000
_cell.angle_alpha   90.00
_cell.angle_beta   90.00
_cell.angle_gamma   90.00
#
_symmetry.space_group_name_H-M   'P 1'
#
loop_
_entity.id
_entity.type
_entity.pdbx_description
1 polymer ?
#
loop_
_entity_poly.entity_id
_entity_poly.type
_entity_poly.pdbx_seq_one_letter_code
_entity_poly.pdbx_strand_id
1 'polypeptide(L)'
;MLDSLGDGTADARNQACERILHSIESSRNHATFLSKQELVSCAEQAERSLWFGHPFHPLAKSILGFTSNDFDRYGPERHARFQLCWLLAKPDRVESYGCTPESMSSADAVLTAASGLSTSVIAGRTLIPCHPWQAERLRNIPHIRDDLDSGTLSLLGPSGDVSIPTSSVRTVWFKERKLFVKLPLEARITNFSRVNTAEQLARSIAGARAITAAAEQVRAAGLSILREASGRILRDRRDSRRTYPETGFLLRLADFDEGADPIVVAGFVERDPRTARPNLSAIAGQHFDGQQRTFEWVERYMEVVLLPLVRLFATTGLCLEAHAQNSLVGFERGWPRRLFVRDLEGVAVDRAVFQRACPSVVDLDEALFYERDVVRRRFLYYVIVNHVAHVLSVVAELSGMREESLWAASRSVLEKEAGAARTIIEEILSAPFLPAKANLMSCVAGRGETPDYVMIANPFTAGCASIRPRNLEEASP
;
A
#
# COMPACT_ATOMS: atom_id res chain seq x y z
N MET A 1 -18.27 24.91 -8.58
CA MET A 1 -17.23 23.98 -9.06
C MET A 1 -17.59 22.50 -8.87
N LEU A 2 -18.02 22.04 -7.67
CA LEU A 2 -18.41 20.61 -7.52
C LEU A 2 -19.73 20.27 -8.21
N ASP A 3 -20.63 21.22 -8.40
CA ASP A 3 -21.90 21.01 -9.10
C ASP A 3 -21.76 20.67 -10.59
N SER A 4 -20.60 20.98 -11.18
CA SER A 4 -20.26 20.65 -12.58
C SER A 4 -19.51 19.32 -12.73
N LEU A 5 -19.25 18.59 -11.63
CA LEU A 5 -18.38 17.41 -11.59
C LEU A 5 -19.10 16.06 -11.58
N GLY A 6 -20.38 15.98 -11.96
CA GLY A 6 -21.02 14.70 -12.21
C GLY A 6 -22.35 14.44 -11.48
N ASP A 7 -22.90 13.24 -11.66
CA ASP A 7 -24.27 12.81 -11.32
C ASP A 7 -24.52 12.49 -9.83
N GLY A 8 -23.67 12.99 -8.91
CA GLY A 8 -23.82 12.75 -7.47
C GLY A 8 -25.04 13.46 -6.88
N THR A 9 -25.67 12.84 -5.87
CA THR A 9 -26.71 13.50 -5.08
C THR A 9 -26.16 14.71 -4.34
N ALA A 10 -27.01 15.69 -3.98
CA ALA A 10 -26.60 16.85 -3.20
C ALA A 10 -25.92 16.43 -1.87
N ASP A 11 -26.41 15.36 -1.23
CA ASP A 11 -25.84 14.81 0.01
C ASP A 11 -24.44 14.25 -0.21
N ALA A 12 -24.23 13.44 -1.27
CA ALA A 12 -22.91 12.91 -1.62
C ALA A 12 -21.87 14.03 -1.90
N ARG A 13 -22.31 15.07 -2.60
CA ARG A 13 -21.46 16.26 -2.85
C ARG A 13 -21.10 17.01 -1.57
N ASN A 14 -22.05 17.22 -0.66
CA ASN A 14 -21.81 17.86 0.62
C ASN A 14 -20.84 17.05 1.48
N GLN A 15 -21.04 15.74 1.57
CA GLN A 15 -20.11 14.85 2.28
C GLN A 15 -18.69 14.87 1.67
N ALA A 16 -18.59 14.89 0.34
CA ALA A 16 -17.29 15.03 -0.34
C ALA A 16 -16.61 16.36 0.00
N CYS A 17 -17.36 17.49 -0.02
CA CYS A 17 -16.88 18.81 0.39
C CYS A 17 -16.33 18.80 1.82
N GLU A 18 -17.13 18.35 2.78
CA GLU A 18 -16.72 18.28 4.19
C GLU A 18 -15.44 17.49 4.38
N ARG A 19 -15.33 16.33 3.71
CA ARG A 19 -14.14 15.48 3.79
C ARG A 19 -12.92 16.10 3.13
N ILE A 20 -13.07 16.81 2.02
CA ILE A 20 -11.98 17.56 1.37
C ILE A 20 -11.52 18.69 2.28
N LEU A 21 -12.45 19.47 2.86
CA LEU A 21 -12.11 20.54 3.80
C LEU A 21 -11.39 19.98 5.03
N HIS A 22 -11.86 18.86 5.58
CA HIS A 22 -11.18 18.17 6.69
C HIS A 22 -9.76 17.72 6.30
N SER A 23 -9.57 17.22 5.06
CA SER A 23 -8.25 16.84 4.56
C SER A 23 -7.30 18.05 4.47
N ILE A 24 -7.79 19.19 3.99
CA ILE A 24 -7.03 20.45 3.93
C ILE A 24 -6.66 20.95 5.33
N GLU A 25 -7.60 20.93 6.26
CA GLU A 25 -7.36 21.33 7.65
C GLU A 25 -6.35 20.42 8.34
N SER A 26 -6.46 19.09 8.15
CA SER A 26 -5.48 18.12 8.63
C SER A 26 -4.07 18.43 8.10
N SER A 27 -3.94 18.72 6.80
CA SER A 27 -2.66 19.12 6.21
C SER A 27 -2.10 20.42 6.82
N ARG A 28 -2.95 21.42 7.07
CA ARG A 28 -2.55 22.67 7.74
C ARG A 28 -2.06 22.42 9.18
N ASN A 29 -2.77 21.58 9.93
CA ASN A 29 -2.40 21.23 11.30
C ASN A 29 -1.06 20.47 11.34
N HIS A 30 -0.76 19.66 10.32
CA HIS A 30 0.56 19.03 10.18
C HIS A 30 1.65 20.06 9.89
N ALA A 31 1.37 21.12 9.15
CA ALA A 31 2.33 22.18 8.82
C ALA A 31 2.93 22.87 10.06
N THR A 32 2.23 22.89 11.19
CA THR A 32 2.76 23.45 12.45
C THR A 32 3.91 22.66 13.07
N PHE A 33 4.11 21.41 12.65
CA PHE A 33 5.19 20.53 13.13
C PHE A 33 6.44 20.53 12.25
N LEU A 34 6.45 21.31 11.17
CA LEU A 34 7.51 21.30 10.15
C LEU A 34 8.92 21.60 10.67
N SER A 35 9.03 22.35 11.76
CA SER A 35 10.33 22.73 12.34
C SER A 35 11.13 21.56 12.94
N LYS A 36 10.48 20.42 13.18
CA LYS A 36 11.09 19.22 13.78
C LYS A 36 11.45 18.13 12.78
N GLN A 37 11.38 18.45 11.49
CA GLN A 37 11.53 17.46 10.42
C GLN A 37 12.97 17.07 10.17
N GLU A 38 13.21 15.79 9.96
CA GLU A 38 14.45 15.23 9.43
C GLU A 38 14.35 15.06 7.91
N LEU A 39 15.47 15.15 7.21
CA LEU A 39 15.55 14.82 5.78
C LEU A 39 15.26 13.33 5.60
N VAL A 40 14.52 12.99 4.55
CA VAL A 40 14.25 11.59 4.23
C VAL A 40 15.51 10.94 3.68
N SER A 41 16.15 10.09 4.48
CA SER A 41 17.36 9.34 4.13
C SER A 41 17.25 7.85 4.48
N CYS A 42 16.17 7.43 5.16
CA CYS A 42 15.96 6.05 5.58
C CYS A 42 14.47 5.66 5.52
N ALA A 43 14.20 4.36 5.61
CA ALA A 43 12.86 3.81 5.56
C ALA A 43 11.91 4.40 6.61
N GLU A 44 12.39 4.56 7.85
CA GLU A 44 11.57 5.10 8.94
C GLU A 44 11.14 6.55 8.67
N GLN A 45 12.06 7.39 8.19
CA GLN A 45 11.75 8.79 7.86
C GLN A 45 10.77 8.88 6.69
N ALA A 46 10.92 8.03 5.67
CA ALA A 46 10.01 7.99 4.54
C ALA A 46 8.58 7.60 4.93
N GLU A 47 8.40 6.64 5.84
CA GLU A 47 7.08 6.27 6.36
C GLU A 47 6.39 7.42 7.12
N ARG A 48 7.16 8.37 7.64
CA ARG A 48 6.68 9.55 8.37
C ARG A 48 6.47 10.78 7.50
N SER A 49 6.91 10.76 6.25
CA SER A 49 7.05 11.95 5.41
C SER A 49 5.85 12.26 4.53
N LEU A 50 4.76 11.50 4.59
CA LEU A 50 3.55 11.76 3.79
C LEU A 50 2.74 12.94 4.36
N TRP A 51 3.28 14.16 4.25
CA TRP A 51 2.69 15.39 4.79
C TRP A 51 1.40 15.76 4.10
N PHE A 52 1.38 15.67 2.77
CA PHE A 52 0.22 15.96 1.93
C PHE A 52 -0.65 14.72 1.69
N GLY A 53 -0.18 13.56 2.14
CA GLY A 53 -0.94 12.31 2.21
C GLY A 53 -0.92 11.49 0.94
N HIS A 54 -2.00 10.76 0.68
CA HIS A 54 -2.05 9.81 -0.43
C HIS A 54 -2.02 10.53 -1.79
N PRO A 55 -1.01 10.28 -2.65
CA PRO A 55 -0.94 10.92 -3.95
C PRO A 55 -2.17 10.61 -4.81
N PHE A 56 -2.62 11.58 -5.62
CA PHE A 56 -3.77 11.47 -6.50
C PHE A 56 -5.12 11.17 -5.81
N HIS A 57 -5.22 11.42 -4.49
CA HIS A 57 -6.48 11.23 -3.79
C HIS A 57 -7.03 12.56 -3.23
N PRO A 58 -8.31 12.92 -3.50
CA PRO A 58 -8.87 14.20 -3.03
C PRO A 58 -8.98 14.29 -1.49
N LEU A 59 -9.03 13.13 -0.83
CA LEU A 59 -9.11 13.01 0.62
C LEU A 59 -7.79 12.57 1.23
N ALA A 60 -6.68 13.03 0.67
CA ALA A 60 -5.33 12.54 0.94
C ALA A 60 -4.97 12.44 2.45
N LYS A 61 -5.41 13.40 3.27
CA LYS A 61 -5.17 13.48 4.73
C LYS A 61 -6.42 13.39 5.60
N SER A 62 -7.55 12.98 5.02
CA SER A 62 -8.78 12.82 5.80
C SER A 62 -8.71 11.56 6.68
N ILE A 63 -8.77 11.74 8.00
CA ILE A 63 -8.89 10.67 9.00
C ILE A 63 -10.05 11.02 9.92
N LEU A 64 -11.25 10.52 9.58
CA LEU A 64 -12.43 10.76 10.41
C LEU A 64 -12.40 9.81 11.62
N GLY A 65 -12.64 10.37 12.80
CA GLY A 65 -12.63 9.65 14.06
C GLY A 65 -11.42 9.95 14.95
N PHE A 66 -10.34 10.50 14.41
CA PHE A 66 -9.20 10.97 15.19
C PHE A 66 -9.41 12.43 15.62
N THR A 67 -9.09 12.72 16.87
CA THR A 67 -8.92 14.07 17.39
C THR A 67 -7.50 14.58 17.15
N SER A 68 -7.25 15.88 17.37
CA SER A 68 -5.88 16.41 17.30
C SER A 68 -4.92 15.70 18.26
N ASN A 69 -5.39 15.35 19.46
CA ASN A 69 -4.61 14.59 20.44
C ASN A 69 -4.32 13.15 19.96
N ASP A 70 -5.23 12.51 19.21
CA ASP A 70 -4.99 11.20 18.64
C ASP A 70 -3.89 11.27 17.54
N PHE A 71 -3.90 12.34 16.74
CA PHE A 71 -2.82 12.58 15.78
C PHE A 71 -1.47 12.74 16.47
N ASP A 72 -1.40 13.51 17.55
CA ASP A 72 -0.15 13.73 18.30
C ASP A 72 0.39 12.42 18.90
N ARG A 73 -0.52 11.53 19.34
CA ARG A 73 -0.16 10.25 19.96
C ARG A 73 0.16 9.14 18.97
N TYR A 74 -0.45 9.14 17.78
CA TYR A 74 -0.47 7.98 16.88
C TYR A 74 -0.11 8.31 15.43
N GLY A 75 -0.05 9.58 15.03
CA GLY A 75 0.27 9.98 13.68
C GLY A 75 1.74 9.73 13.31
N PRO A 76 2.04 9.08 12.16
CA PRO A 76 3.42 8.89 11.72
C PRO A 76 4.15 10.22 11.54
N GLU A 77 3.50 11.24 11.02
CA GLU A 77 4.06 12.58 10.80
C GLU A 77 4.36 13.34 12.11
N ARG A 78 3.84 12.83 13.24
CA ARG A 78 4.13 13.33 14.59
C ARG A 78 5.31 12.62 15.24
N HIS A 79 6.02 11.77 14.51
CA HIS A 79 7.07 10.90 15.03
C HIS A 79 6.56 10.00 16.18
N ALA A 80 5.28 9.66 16.13
CA ALA A 80 4.67 8.84 17.16
C ALA A 80 5.39 7.50 17.33
N ARG A 81 5.49 7.07 18.56
CA ARG A 81 6.00 5.76 18.97
C ARG A 81 5.15 5.29 20.14
N PHE A 82 4.60 4.09 20.05
CA PHE A 82 3.72 3.58 21.09
C PHE A 82 3.79 2.05 21.20
N GLN A 83 3.47 1.58 22.39
CA GLN A 83 3.29 0.14 22.65
C GLN A 83 1.86 -0.27 22.28
N LEU A 84 1.69 -1.49 21.80
CA LEU A 84 0.36 -2.05 21.52
C LEU A 84 -0.32 -2.52 22.80
N CYS A 85 -1.65 -2.50 22.79
CA CYS A 85 -2.50 -3.24 23.71
C CYS A 85 -2.66 -4.68 23.20
N TRP A 86 -3.08 -5.59 24.08
CA TRP A 86 -3.15 -7.00 23.74
C TRP A 86 -4.48 -7.62 24.20
N LEU A 87 -5.20 -8.21 23.25
CA LEU A 87 -6.39 -8.97 23.55
C LEU A 87 -6.02 -10.47 23.59
N LEU A 88 -6.41 -11.16 24.66
CA LEU A 88 -6.22 -12.60 24.82
C LEU A 88 -7.56 -13.31 24.67
N ALA A 89 -7.63 -14.24 23.73
CA ALA A 89 -8.81 -15.04 23.45
C ALA A 89 -8.49 -16.53 23.51
N LYS A 90 -9.47 -17.39 23.78
CA LYS A 90 -9.31 -18.83 23.59
C LYS A 90 -9.06 -19.15 22.11
N PRO A 91 -8.27 -20.19 21.78
CA PRO A 91 -7.95 -20.51 20.38
C PRO A 91 -9.18 -20.80 19.51
N ASP A 92 -10.21 -21.42 20.05
CA ASP A 92 -11.49 -21.72 19.37
C ASP A 92 -12.29 -20.46 19.00
N ARG A 93 -12.00 -19.32 19.64
CA ARG A 93 -12.60 -18.03 19.38
C ARG A 93 -11.87 -17.24 18.28
N VAL A 94 -10.79 -17.76 17.74
CA VAL A 94 -9.96 -17.03 16.75
C VAL A 94 -9.94 -17.78 15.44
N GLU A 95 -10.37 -17.10 14.39
CA GLU A 95 -10.20 -17.58 13.03
C GLU A 95 -8.80 -17.16 12.53
N SER A 96 -8.08 -18.11 11.95
CA SER A 96 -6.69 -17.93 11.54
C SER A 96 -6.51 -18.27 10.07
N TYR A 97 -5.76 -17.42 9.37
CA TYR A 97 -5.36 -17.57 7.99
C TYR A 97 -3.83 -17.59 7.94
N GLY A 98 -3.22 -18.48 7.18
CA GLY A 98 -1.77 -18.60 7.08
C GLY A 98 -1.28 -18.88 5.69
N CYS A 99 -0.10 -18.35 5.38
CA CYS A 99 0.57 -18.64 4.11
C CYS A 99 1.16 -20.05 4.13
N THR A 100 2.07 -20.31 5.08
CA THR A 100 2.61 -21.65 5.39
C THR A 100 2.68 -21.84 6.91
N PRO A 101 2.66 -23.10 7.42
CA PRO A 101 2.80 -23.35 8.86
C PRO A 101 4.06 -22.72 9.46
N GLU A 102 5.19 -22.79 8.75
CA GLU A 102 6.48 -22.25 9.18
C GLU A 102 6.45 -20.72 9.28
N SER A 103 5.90 -20.04 8.27
CA SER A 103 5.80 -18.57 8.28
C SER A 103 4.85 -18.08 9.38
N MET A 104 3.75 -18.80 9.62
CA MET A 104 2.83 -18.52 10.73
C MET A 104 3.55 -18.64 12.07
N SER A 105 4.21 -19.77 12.33
CA SER A 105 4.92 -20.01 13.59
C SER A 105 6.03 -18.99 13.84
N SER A 106 6.77 -18.64 12.79
CA SER A 106 7.81 -17.62 12.87
C SER A 106 7.24 -16.25 13.22
N ALA A 107 6.19 -15.81 12.52
CA ALA A 107 5.55 -14.51 12.77
C ALA A 107 4.93 -14.44 14.17
N ASP A 108 4.34 -15.56 14.65
CA ASP A 108 3.75 -15.64 15.98
C ASP A 108 4.81 -15.57 17.09
N ALA A 109 5.94 -16.24 16.90
CA ALA A 109 7.05 -16.17 17.85
C ALA A 109 7.59 -14.73 17.95
N VAL A 110 7.74 -14.04 16.81
CA VAL A 110 8.18 -12.64 16.77
C VAL A 110 7.16 -11.72 17.43
N LEU A 111 5.85 -11.89 17.16
CA LEU A 111 4.77 -11.10 17.77
C LEU A 111 4.73 -11.32 19.29
N THR A 112 4.85 -12.57 19.72
CA THR A 112 4.87 -12.94 21.15
C THR A 112 6.05 -12.26 21.85
N ALA A 113 7.24 -12.33 21.26
CA ALA A 113 8.42 -11.65 21.80
C ALA A 113 8.22 -10.12 21.85
N ALA A 114 7.64 -9.51 20.81
CA ALA A 114 7.34 -8.09 20.78
C ALA A 114 6.34 -7.64 21.84
N SER A 115 5.43 -8.54 22.28
CA SER A 115 4.44 -8.23 23.34
C SER A 115 5.06 -8.02 24.72
N GLY A 116 6.22 -8.58 24.98
CA GLY A 116 6.85 -8.57 26.32
C GLY A 116 6.07 -9.36 27.37
N LEU A 117 5.01 -10.08 26.98
CA LEU A 117 4.19 -10.86 27.90
C LEU A 117 4.86 -12.20 28.21
N SER A 118 4.78 -12.62 29.48
CA SER A 118 5.29 -13.93 29.88
C SER A 118 4.45 -15.07 29.30
N THR A 119 5.08 -16.22 29.11
CA THR A 119 4.39 -17.44 28.63
C THR A 119 3.25 -17.86 29.54
N SER A 120 3.33 -17.59 30.86
CA SER A 120 2.26 -17.87 31.82
C SER A 120 1.01 -17.01 31.62
N VAL A 121 1.18 -15.77 31.16
CA VAL A 121 0.05 -14.86 30.83
C VAL A 121 -0.65 -15.31 29.55
N ILE A 122 0.11 -15.78 28.57
CA ILE A 122 -0.40 -16.18 27.25
C ILE A 122 -0.91 -17.64 27.27
N ALA A 123 -0.52 -18.46 28.25
CA ALA A 123 -0.78 -19.89 28.24
C ALA A 123 -2.23 -20.26 27.91
N GLY A 124 -2.41 -21.12 26.88
CA GLY A 124 -3.72 -21.56 26.42
C GLY A 124 -4.58 -20.48 25.73
N ARG A 125 -4.01 -19.33 25.38
CA ARG A 125 -4.68 -18.22 24.73
C ARG A 125 -3.99 -17.81 23.42
N THR A 126 -4.77 -17.25 22.50
CA THR A 126 -4.27 -16.60 21.30
C THR A 126 -4.11 -15.12 21.56
N LEU A 127 -2.95 -14.58 21.18
CA LEU A 127 -2.61 -13.17 21.31
C LEU A 127 -3.11 -12.40 20.08
N ILE A 128 -3.85 -11.31 20.32
CA ILE A 128 -4.35 -10.38 19.30
C ILE A 128 -3.80 -8.99 19.59
N PRO A 129 -2.97 -8.41 18.71
CA PRO A 129 -2.45 -7.06 18.88
C PRO A 129 -3.56 -6.04 18.61
N CYS A 130 -3.64 -5.03 19.45
CA CYS A 130 -4.63 -3.95 19.33
C CYS A 130 -3.93 -2.59 19.34
N HIS A 131 -4.25 -1.74 18.39
CA HIS A 131 -3.89 -0.33 18.45
C HIS A 131 -4.49 0.30 19.73
N PRO A 132 -3.76 1.11 20.53
CA PRO A 132 -4.30 1.66 21.77
C PRO A 132 -5.62 2.41 21.59
N TRP A 133 -5.74 3.21 20.53
CA TRP A 133 -6.97 3.89 20.17
C TRP A 133 -8.15 2.92 19.88
N GLN A 134 -7.87 1.80 19.20
CA GLN A 134 -8.88 0.77 18.94
C GLN A 134 -9.24 -0.01 20.19
N ALA A 135 -8.29 -0.28 21.06
CA ALA A 135 -8.50 -1.01 22.32
C ALA A 135 -9.53 -0.31 23.23
N GLU A 136 -9.52 1.03 23.27
CA GLU A 136 -10.53 1.81 23.99
C GLU A 136 -11.93 1.63 23.39
N ARG A 137 -12.04 1.54 22.05
CA ARG A 137 -13.31 1.36 21.32
C ARG A 137 -13.88 -0.05 21.45
N LEU A 138 -13.01 -1.07 21.48
CA LEU A 138 -13.46 -2.45 21.70
C LEU A 138 -14.30 -2.62 22.96
N ARG A 139 -14.03 -1.85 24.04
CA ARG A 139 -14.82 -1.83 25.27
C ARG A 139 -16.24 -1.31 25.08
N ASN A 140 -16.49 -0.56 24.01
CA ASN A 140 -17.81 0.00 23.70
C ASN A 140 -18.65 -0.91 22.79
N ILE A 141 -18.05 -1.94 22.19
CA ILE A 141 -18.77 -2.94 21.38
C ILE A 141 -19.49 -3.88 22.34
N PRO A 142 -20.85 -3.94 22.36
CA PRO A 142 -21.59 -4.63 23.41
C PRO A 142 -21.15 -6.07 23.65
N HIS A 143 -21.01 -6.87 22.58
CA HIS A 143 -20.65 -8.30 22.69
C HIS A 143 -19.20 -8.51 23.13
N ILE A 144 -18.27 -7.64 22.74
CA ILE A 144 -16.87 -7.69 23.20
C ILE A 144 -16.82 -7.30 24.69
N ARG A 145 -17.57 -6.27 25.09
CA ARG A 145 -17.68 -5.89 26.50
C ARG A 145 -18.22 -7.03 27.37
N ASP A 146 -19.33 -7.69 26.94
CA ASP A 146 -19.87 -8.85 27.65
C ASP A 146 -18.81 -9.97 27.83
N ASP A 147 -17.99 -10.21 26.80
CA ASP A 147 -16.93 -11.21 26.84
C ASP A 147 -15.75 -10.78 27.73
N LEU A 148 -15.45 -9.49 27.81
CA LEU A 148 -14.46 -8.94 28.75
C LEU A 148 -14.97 -9.02 30.20
N ASP A 149 -16.21 -8.65 30.46
CA ASP A 149 -16.83 -8.66 31.77
C ASP A 149 -16.98 -10.09 32.33
N SER A 150 -17.22 -11.08 31.45
CA SER A 150 -17.28 -12.50 31.81
C SER A 150 -15.91 -13.18 31.94
N GLY A 151 -14.80 -12.46 31.63
CA GLY A 151 -13.44 -13.02 31.62
C GLY A 151 -13.16 -14.00 30.47
N THR A 152 -14.07 -14.13 29.49
CA THR A 152 -13.87 -14.96 28.28
C THR A 152 -12.78 -14.35 27.39
N LEU A 153 -12.71 -13.02 27.35
CA LEU A 153 -11.62 -12.24 26.77
C LEU A 153 -10.86 -11.50 27.87
N SER A 154 -9.61 -11.18 27.63
CA SER A 154 -8.83 -10.31 28.51
C SER A 154 -8.15 -9.25 27.68
N LEU A 155 -8.43 -7.97 27.93
CA LEU A 155 -7.79 -6.85 27.27
C LEU A 155 -6.74 -6.26 28.20
N LEU A 156 -5.47 -6.43 27.83
CA LEU A 156 -4.30 -5.93 28.55
C LEU A 156 -3.91 -4.55 28.02
N GLY A 157 -3.37 -3.72 28.89
CA GLY A 157 -2.84 -2.42 28.52
C GLY A 157 -1.62 -2.45 27.62
N PRO A 158 -1.07 -1.28 27.28
CA PRO A 158 0.14 -1.18 26.46
C PRO A 158 1.33 -1.88 27.13
N SER A 159 2.03 -2.73 26.37
CA SER A 159 3.23 -3.43 26.84
C SER A 159 4.14 -3.88 25.70
N GLY A 160 5.35 -4.30 26.04
CA GLY A 160 6.33 -4.86 25.12
C GLY A 160 7.14 -3.82 24.36
N ASP A 161 7.54 -4.17 23.16
CA ASP A 161 8.37 -3.32 22.32
C ASP A 161 7.57 -2.09 21.81
N VAL A 162 8.30 -1.01 21.58
CA VAL A 162 7.74 0.20 20.99
C VAL A 162 7.62 0.04 19.49
N SER A 163 6.43 0.29 18.96
CA SER A 163 6.15 0.25 17.53
C SER A 163 6.15 1.64 16.89
N ILE A 164 6.38 1.68 15.58
CA ILE A 164 6.40 2.90 14.75
C ILE A 164 5.23 2.82 13.78
N PRO A 165 4.28 3.77 13.76
CA PRO A 165 3.25 3.81 12.75
C PRO A 165 3.85 4.11 11.38
N THR A 166 3.37 3.41 10.34
CA THR A 166 3.75 3.66 8.95
C THR A 166 2.83 4.69 8.29
N SER A 167 3.13 5.06 7.06
CA SER A 167 2.32 5.96 6.23
C SER A 167 0.84 5.58 6.11
N SER A 168 0.49 4.33 6.39
CA SER A 168 -0.91 3.86 6.43
C SER A 168 -1.63 4.17 7.74
N VAL A 169 -0.94 4.73 8.75
CA VAL A 169 -1.39 4.98 10.12
C VAL A 169 -1.68 3.70 10.91
N ARG A 170 -2.45 2.77 10.33
CA ARG A 170 -2.90 1.53 10.99
C ARG A 170 -1.90 0.37 10.95
N THR A 171 -0.93 0.40 10.05
CA THR A 171 0.16 -0.57 10.04
C THR A 171 1.29 -0.03 10.90
N VAL A 172 1.70 -0.80 11.88
CA VAL A 172 2.85 -0.47 12.74
C VAL A 172 4.03 -1.36 12.42
N TRP A 173 5.23 -0.85 12.65
CA TRP A 173 6.49 -1.52 12.39
C TRP A 173 7.28 -1.71 13.67
N PHE A 174 7.57 -2.95 14.01
CA PHE A 174 8.57 -3.34 14.99
C PHE A 174 9.90 -3.52 14.25
N LYS A 175 10.64 -2.43 14.12
CA LYS A 175 11.84 -2.35 13.26
C LYS A 175 12.88 -3.40 13.63
N GLU A 176 13.23 -3.49 14.90
CA GLU A 176 14.22 -4.43 15.42
C GLU A 176 13.77 -5.91 15.32
N ARG A 177 12.46 -6.13 15.25
CA ARG A 177 11.86 -7.46 15.04
C ARG A 177 11.63 -7.80 13.58
N LYS A 178 11.87 -6.87 12.66
CA LYS A 178 11.57 -7.03 11.23
C LYS A 178 10.12 -7.47 10.99
N LEU A 179 9.16 -6.89 11.71
CA LEU A 179 7.75 -7.25 11.66
C LEU A 179 6.86 -6.03 11.48
N PHE A 180 6.02 -6.05 10.45
CA PHE A 180 4.88 -5.15 10.33
C PHE A 180 3.61 -5.83 10.82
N VAL A 181 2.78 -5.08 11.53
CA VAL A 181 1.46 -5.53 11.99
C VAL A 181 0.41 -4.57 11.41
N LYS A 182 -0.41 -5.08 10.48
CA LYS A 182 -1.53 -4.33 9.89
C LYS A 182 -2.73 -4.47 10.81
N LEU A 183 -2.95 -3.47 11.65
CA LEU A 183 -3.98 -3.43 12.68
C LEU A 183 -5.32 -2.94 12.12
N PRO A 184 -6.45 -3.28 12.74
CA PRO A 184 -7.71 -2.62 12.47
C PRO A 184 -7.76 -1.25 13.16
N LEU A 185 -8.33 -0.27 12.47
CA LEU A 185 -8.75 1.02 13.03
C LEU A 185 -10.17 1.34 12.55
N GLU A 186 -11.07 1.56 13.49
CA GLU A 186 -12.45 2.01 13.20
C GLU A 186 -12.50 3.50 12.82
N ALA A 187 -11.39 4.00 12.29
CA ALA A 187 -11.27 5.32 11.72
C ALA A 187 -11.44 5.24 10.19
N ARG A 188 -12.11 6.24 9.62
CA ARG A 188 -12.26 6.33 8.17
C ARG A 188 -11.09 7.11 7.59
N ILE A 189 -10.13 6.40 7.01
CA ILE A 189 -8.95 6.99 6.37
C ILE A 189 -9.19 7.01 4.86
N THR A 190 -9.14 8.21 4.25
CA THR A 190 -9.57 8.42 2.87
C THR A 190 -11.01 7.95 2.67
N ASN A 191 -11.29 6.94 1.86
CA ASN A 191 -12.66 6.50 1.56
C ASN A 191 -13.18 5.37 2.46
N PHE A 192 -12.30 4.64 3.17
CA PHE A 192 -12.64 3.37 3.82
C PHE A 192 -12.52 3.44 5.34
N SER A 193 -13.43 2.76 6.04
CA SER A 193 -13.15 2.31 7.39
C SER A 193 -12.02 1.28 7.35
N ARG A 194 -11.04 1.44 8.23
CA ARG A 194 -9.80 0.66 8.17
C ARG A 194 -9.80 -0.55 9.10
N VAL A 195 -10.95 -1.21 9.24
CA VAL A 195 -11.04 -2.54 9.86
C VAL A 195 -10.56 -3.62 8.87
N ASN A 196 -10.37 -4.84 9.33
CA ASN A 196 -9.98 -5.97 8.49
C ASN A 196 -11.03 -7.07 8.62
N THR A 197 -11.80 -7.30 7.57
CA THR A 197 -12.79 -8.39 7.55
C THR A 197 -12.13 -9.76 7.33
N ALA A 198 -12.86 -10.83 7.61
CA ALA A 198 -12.41 -12.20 7.36
C ALA A 198 -12.03 -12.40 5.88
N GLU A 199 -12.84 -11.86 4.97
CA GLU A 199 -12.61 -11.93 3.52
C GLU A 199 -11.34 -11.18 3.11
N GLN A 200 -11.07 -10.00 3.69
CA GLN A 200 -9.84 -9.24 3.41
C GLN A 200 -8.60 -9.98 3.90
N LEU A 201 -8.68 -10.61 5.09
CA LEU A 201 -7.59 -11.44 5.64
C LEU A 201 -7.35 -12.67 4.76
N ALA A 202 -8.41 -13.40 4.40
CA ALA A 202 -8.34 -14.56 3.50
C ALA A 202 -7.70 -14.18 2.17
N ARG A 203 -8.14 -13.07 1.57
CA ARG A 203 -7.64 -12.56 0.29
C ARG A 203 -6.16 -12.18 0.35
N SER A 204 -5.72 -11.49 1.41
CA SER A 204 -4.31 -11.15 1.61
C SER A 204 -3.43 -12.40 1.67
N ILE A 205 -3.87 -13.41 2.41
CA ILE A 205 -3.14 -14.67 2.53
C ILE A 205 -3.20 -15.49 1.23
N ALA A 206 -4.32 -15.46 0.52
CA ALA A 206 -4.40 -16.09 -0.80
C ALA A 206 -3.40 -15.45 -1.79
N GLY A 207 -3.28 -14.12 -1.79
CA GLY A 207 -2.25 -13.40 -2.53
C GLY A 207 -0.83 -13.85 -2.15
N ALA A 208 -0.54 -13.99 -0.85
CA ALA A 208 0.74 -14.48 -0.36
C ALA A 208 1.03 -15.92 -0.82
N ARG A 209 0.03 -16.79 -0.84
CA ARG A 209 0.14 -18.17 -1.36
C ARG A 209 0.41 -18.18 -2.87
N ALA A 210 -0.28 -17.36 -3.66
CA ALA A 210 -0.04 -17.25 -5.10
C ALA A 210 1.40 -16.80 -5.40
N ILE A 211 1.92 -15.83 -4.64
CA ILE A 211 3.31 -15.36 -4.76
C ILE A 211 4.30 -16.45 -4.33
N THR A 212 3.99 -17.18 -3.27
CA THR A 212 4.84 -18.32 -2.84
C THR A 212 4.89 -19.41 -3.89
N ALA A 213 3.76 -19.69 -4.54
CA ALA A 213 3.67 -20.64 -5.65
C ALA A 213 4.50 -20.19 -6.86
N ALA A 214 4.60 -18.89 -7.12
CA ALA A 214 5.39 -18.29 -8.20
C ALA A 214 6.78 -17.80 -7.73
N ALA A 215 7.33 -18.33 -6.64
CA ALA A 215 8.55 -17.81 -6.02
C ALA A 215 9.77 -17.83 -6.95
N GLU A 216 9.86 -18.82 -7.84
CA GLU A 216 10.93 -18.90 -8.84
C GLU A 216 10.84 -17.76 -9.86
N GLN A 217 9.63 -17.50 -10.37
CA GLN A 217 9.36 -16.42 -11.32
C GLN A 217 9.56 -15.05 -10.68
N VAL A 218 9.16 -14.88 -9.41
CA VAL A 218 9.41 -13.65 -8.64
C VAL A 218 10.91 -13.37 -8.53
N ARG A 219 11.72 -14.40 -8.19
CA ARG A 219 13.19 -14.27 -8.15
C ARG A 219 13.79 -13.98 -9.51
N ALA A 220 13.34 -14.69 -10.54
CA ALA A 220 13.82 -14.49 -11.90
C ALA A 220 13.50 -13.10 -12.44
N ALA A 221 12.37 -12.51 -12.03
CA ALA A 221 12.01 -11.13 -12.34
C ALA A 221 12.88 -10.09 -11.61
N GLY A 222 13.54 -10.45 -10.52
CA GLY A 222 14.39 -9.55 -9.73
C GLY A 222 13.65 -8.77 -8.65
N LEU A 223 12.46 -9.23 -8.24
CA LEU A 223 11.61 -8.62 -7.21
C LEU A 223 11.88 -9.19 -5.82
N SER A 224 11.59 -8.37 -4.81
CA SER A 224 11.38 -8.82 -3.43
C SER A 224 9.97 -8.47 -2.97
N ILE A 225 9.31 -9.41 -2.32
CA ILE A 225 7.94 -9.22 -1.84
C ILE A 225 7.91 -9.47 -0.34
N LEU A 226 7.40 -8.49 0.41
CA LEU A 226 7.22 -8.61 1.86
C LEU A 226 6.02 -9.52 2.12
N ARG A 227 6.28 -10.72 2.62
CA ARG A 227 5.27 -11.77 2.75
C ARG A 227 4.32 -11.53 3.92
N GLU A 228 3.04 -11.66 3.65
CA GLU A 228 2.01 -11.74 4.67
C GLU A 228 1.97 -13.18 5.20
N ALA A 229 2.46 -13.35 6.43
CA ALA A 229 2.67 -14.66 7.03
C ALA A 229 1.39 -15.26 7.62
N SER A 230 0.62 -14.42 8.33
CA SER A 230 -0.63 -14.83 8.95
C SER A 230 -1.61 -13.67 9.14
N GLY A 231 -2.89 -13.99 9.20
CA GLY A 231 -3.97 -13.10 9.60
C GLY A 231 -4.87 -13.78 10.61
N ARG A 232 -5.44 -13.01 11.54
CA ARG A 232 -6.38 -13.53 12.53
C ARG A 232 -7.47 -12.53 12.83
N ILE A 233 -8.62 -13.07 13.24
CA ILE A 233 -9.80 -12.30 13.61
C ILE A 233 -10.58 -13.02 14.69
N LEU A 234 -11.17 -12.26 15.62
CA LEU A 234 -12.01 -12.82 16.68
C LEU A 234 -13.37 -13.22 16.12
N ARG A 235 -13.84 -14.43 16.50
CA ARG A 235 -15.19 -14.92 16.22
C ARG A 235 -16.17 -14.52 17.31
N ASP A 236 -17.43 -14.29 16.91
CA ASP A 236 -18.51 -14.11 17.85
C ASP A 236 -18.77 -15.42 18.64
N ARG A 237 -18.95 -15.30 19.94
CA ARG A 237 -19.24 -16.43 20.83
C ARG A 237 -20.63 -17.06 20.57
N ARG A 238 -21.58 -16.24 20.14
CA ARG A 238 -22.99 -16.63 19.96
C ARG A 238 -23.27 -17.16 18.55
N ASP A 239 -22.49 -16.69 17.55
CA ASP A 239 -22.55 -17.18 16.18
C ASP A 239 -21.12 -17.26 15.60
N SER A 240 -20.56 -18.45 15.57
CA SER A 240 -19.19 -18.69 15.08
C SER A 240 -18.96 -18.36 13.61
N ARG A 241 -20.02 -18.10 12.84
CA ARG A 241 -19.93 -17.62 11.44
C ARG A 241 -19.69 -16.11 11.38
N ARG A 242 -19.91 -15.39 12.48
CA ARG A 242 -19.66 -13.96 12.59
C ARG A 242 -18.27 -13.71 13.17
N THR A 243 -17.62 -12.69 12.65
CA THR A 243 -16.32 -12.20 13.12
C THR A 243 -16.41 -10.72 13.47
N TYR A 244 -15.44 -10.24 14.23
CA TYR A 244 -15.30 -8.83 14.60
C TYR A 244 -14.18 -8.17 13.79
N PRO A 245 -14.49 -7.48 12.67
CA PRO A 245 -13.50 -6.81 11.82
C PRO A 245 -12.60 -5.83 12.58
N GLU A 246 -13.08 -5.31 13.69
CA GLU A 246 -12.39 -4.40 14.62
C GLU A 246 -11.24 -5.08 15.39
N THR A 247 -11.10 -6.40 15.25
CA THR A 247 -10.04 -7.20 15.86
C THR A 247 -9.14 -7.87 14.83
N GLY A 248 -9.47 -7.81 13.55
CA GLY A 248 -8.75 -8.46 12.46
C GLY A 248 -7.37 -7.83 12.23
N PHE A 249 -6.30 -8.63 12.20
CA PHE A 249 -4.95 -8.16 11.95
C PHE A 249 -4.18 -9.08 11.01
N LEU A 250 -3.13 -8.53 10.38
CA LEU A 250 -2.18 -9.27 9.53
C LEU A 250 -0.75 -9.05 10.03
N LEU A 251 0.04 -10.12 9.99
CA LEU A 251 1.47 -10.12 10.24
C LEU A 251 2.23 -10.19 8.92
N ARG A 252 3.12 -9.24 8.69
CA ARG A 252 3.98 -9.17 7.50
C ARG A 252 5.43 -9.18 7.93
N LEU A 253 6.19 -10.13 7.44
CA LEU A 253 7.63 -10.22 7.68
C LEU A 253 8.36 -9.19 6.82
N ALA A 254 9.27 -8.44 7.44
CA ALA A 254 10.13 -7.47 6.77
C ALA A 254 11.47 -8.16 6.41
N ASP A 255 11.38 -9.13 5.50
CA ASP A 255 12.55 -9.88 5.02
C ASP A 255 13.39 -9.01 4.08
N PHE A 256 13.95 -7.91 4.62
CA PHE A 256 14.91 -7.09 3.90
C PHE A 256 16.27 -7.79 3.91
N ASP A 257 17.01 -7.66 2.79
CA ASP A 257 18.41 -8.08 2.74
C ASP A 257 19.22 -7.39 3.84
N GLU A 258 20.27 -8.02 4.31
CA GLU A 258 21.13 -7.44 5.34
C GLU A 258 21.69 -6.08 4.90
N GLY A 259 21.52 -5.07 5.73
CA GLY A 259 21.90 -3.69 5.43
C GLY A 259 20.97 -2.95 4.46
N ALA A 260 19.91 -3.57 3.93
CA ALA A 260 18.92 -2.87 3.15
C ALA A 260 18.00 -2.03 4.04
N ASP A 261 17.80 -0.77 3.68
CA ASP A 261 16.85 0.14 4.30
C ASP A 261 15.95 0.75 3.19
N PRO A 262 15.02 -0.03 2.63
CA PRO A 262 14.27 0.38 1.46
C PRO A 262 13.25 1.46 1.78
N ILE A 263 13.27 2.52 0.98
CA ILE A 263 12.50 3.75 1.16
C ILE A 263 11.18 3.64 0.38
N VAL A 264 10.04 3.88 1.04
CA VAL A 264 8.73 3.88 0.38
C VAL A 264 8.66 4.97 -0.68
N VAL A 265 8.21 4.60 -1.89
CA VAL A 265 8.15 5.53 -3.03
C VAL A 265 7.32 6.77 -2.72
N ALA A 266 6.15 6.60 -2.10
CA ALA A 266 5.31 7.73 -1.69
C ALA A 266 6.06 8.73 -0.79
N GLY A 267 6.96 8.26 0.07
CA GLY A 267 7.76 9.10 0.95
C GLY A 267 8.86 9.88 0.22
N PHE A 268 9.53 9.28 -0.76
CA PHE A 268 10.60 10.00 -1.46
C PHE A 268 10.09 10.91 -2.60
N VAL A 269 8.92 10.65 -3.17
CA VAL A 269 8.29 11.58 -4.13
C VAL A 269 7.59 12.75 -3.45
N GLU A 270 7.27 12.60 -2.16
CA GLU A 270 6.65 13.66 -1.34
C GLU A 270 7.59 14.86 -1.22
N ARG A 271 7.01 16.05 -1.06
CA ARG A 271 7.77 17.29 -0.88
C ARG A 271 8.09 17.53 0.59
N ASP A 272 9.34 17.89 0.87
CA ASP A 272 9.69 18.46 2.15
C ASP A 272 8.99 19.82 2.28
N PRO A 273 8.07 19.98 3.22
CA PRO A 273 7.28 21.20 3.32
C PRO A 273 8.09 22.43 3.75
N ARG A 274 9.33 22.28 4.25
CA ARG A 274 10.24 23.39 4.58
C ARG A 274 10.92 23.96 3.35
N THR A 275 11.27 23.11 2.40
CA THR A 275 12.03 23.48 1.21
C THR A 275 11.19 23.47 -0.07
N ALA A 276 9.97 22.89 -0.01
CA ALA A 276 9.11 22.55 -1.13
C ALA A 276 9.76 21.64 -2.18
N ARG A 277 10.95 21.10 -1.92
CA ARG A 277 11.66 20.16 -2.81
C ARG A 277 11.24 18.73 -2.53
N PRO A 278 11.13 17.88 -3.57
CA PRO A 278 10.91 16.45 -3.38
C PRO A 278 11.99 15.81 -2.52
N ASN A 279 11.60 14.89 -1.62
CA ASN A 279 12.53 14.18 -0.72
C ASN A 279 13.57 13.36 -1.48
N LEU A 280 13.28 12.94 -2.72
CA LEU A 280 14.24 12.29 -3.61
C LEU A 280 15.52 13.11 -3.80
N SER A 281 15.46 14.45 -3.67
CA SER A 281 16.65 15.31 -3.73
C SER A 281 17.69 15.00 -2.65
N ALA A 282 17.26 14.59 -1.46
CA ALA A 282 18.16 14.21 -0.37
C ALA A 282 18.80 12.83 -0.59
N ILE A 283 18.10 11.94 -1.29
CA ILE A 283 18.54 10.55 -1.54
C ILE A 283 19.44 10.46 -2.77
N ALA A 284 19.07 11.12 -3.85
CA ALA A 284 19.62 10.93 -5.19
C ALA A 284 19.94 12.23 -5.92
N GLY A 285 19.83 13.40 -5.26
CA GLY A 285 19.98 14.72 -5.89
C GLY A 285 21.24 14.90 -6.73
N GLN A 286 22.37 14.30 -6.31
CA GLN A 286 23.62 14.35 -7.06
C GLN A 286 23.57 13.69 -8.45
N HIS A 287 22.51 12.96 -8.75
CA HIS A 287 22.34 12.32 -10.05
C HIS A 287 21.52 13.17 -11.03
N PHE A 288 20.99 14.31 -10.56
CA PHE A 288 20.12 15.19 -11.37
C PHE A 288 20.82 16.48 -11.79
N ASP A 289 22.12 16.63 -11.52
CA ASP A 289 22.94 17.78 -11.90
C ASP A 289 23.51 17.67 -13.33
N GLY A 290 22.81 17.01 -14.24
CA GLY A 290 23.22 16.90 -15.63
C GLY A 290 22.42 15.87 -16.40
N GLN A 291 22.19 16.18 -17.68
CA GLN A 291 21.29 15.42 -18.55
C GLN A 291 21.67 13.93 -18.65
N GLN A 292 22.93 13.64 -18.94
CA GLN A 292 23.38 12.26 -19.12
C GLN A 292 23.18 11.42 -17.86
N ARG A 293 23.55 11.97 -16.70
CA ARG A 293 23.45 11.27 -15.41
C ARG A 293 21.98 11.08 -14.98
N THR A 294 21.13 12.03 -15.31
CA THR A 294 19.67 11.90 -15.11
C THR A 294 19.11 10.77 -15.95
N PHE A 295 19.49 10.65 -17.22
CA PHE A 295 19.05 9.55 -18.07
C PHE A 295 19.53 8.20 -17.53
N GLU A 296 20.80 8.07 -17.16
CA GLU A 296 21.33 6.84 -16.54
C GLU A 296 20.57 6.44 -15.28
N TRP A 297 20.18 7.44 -14.45
CA TRP A 297 19.39 7.17 -13.26
C TRP A 297 17.97 6.70 -13.62
N VAL A 298 17.31 7.33 -14.58
CA VAL A 298 15.99 6.93 -15.06
C VAL A 298 16.02 5.53 -15.68
N GLU A 299 16.99 5.26 -16.54
CA GLU A 299 17.17 3.93 -17.15
C GLU A 299 17.34 2.87 -16.05
N ARG A 300 18.20 3.16 -15.06
CA ARG A 300 18.38 2.26 -13.92
C ARG A 300 17.13 2.06 -13.08
N TYR A 301 16.33 3.12 -12.89
CA TYR A 301 15.04 3.01 -12.20
C TYR A 301 14.07 2.10 -12.98
N MET A 302 14.00 2.22 -14.28
CA MET A 302 13.17 1.35 -15.12
C MET A 302 13.62 -0.11 -15.05
N GLU A 303 14.93 -0.36 -15.08
CA GLU A 303 15.50 -1.72 -14.97
C GLU A 303 15.21 -2.36 -13.61
N VAL A 304 15.26 -1.59 -12.53
CA VAL A 304 15.09 -2.09 -11.15
C VAL A 304 13.64 -2.17 -10.72
N VAL A 305 12.78 -1.29 -11.25
CA VAL A 305 11.39 -1.14 -10.78
C VAL A 305 10.39 -1.61 -11.83
N LEU A 306 10.43 -1.05 -13.03
CA LEU A 306 9.38 -1.30 -14.02
C LEU A 306 9.54 -2.68 -14.68
N LEU A 307 10.72 -3.01 -15.19
CA LEU A 307 10.95 -4.28 -15.88
C LEU A 307 10.65 -5.50 -15.00
N PRO A 308 11.06 -5.56 -13.72
CA PRO A 308 10.69 -6.66 -12.84
C PRO A 308 9.18 -6.87 -12.71
N LEU A 309 8.41 -5.81 -12.58
CA LEU A 309 6.94 -5.87 -12.50
C LEU A 309 6.31 -6.34 -13.82
N VAL A 310 6.82 -5.84 -14.95
CA VAL A 310 6.37 -6.25 -16.28
C VAL A 310 6.70 -7.73 -16.54
N ARG A 311 7.91 -8.18 -16.20
CA ARG A 311 8.35 -9.58 -16.34
C ARG A 311 7.48 -10.52 -15.51
N LEU A 312 7.25 -10.18 -14.22
CA LEU A 312 6.39 -10.97 -13.35
C LEU A 312 4.97 -11.09 -13.93
N PHE A 313 4.38 -9.95 -14.31
CA PHE A 313 3.04 -9.93 -14.90
C PHE A 313 2.96 -10.76 -16.18
N ALA A 314 3.91 -10.60 -17.09
CA ALA A 314 3.94 -11.32 -18.37
C ALA A 314 4.10 -12.84 -18.19
N THR A 315 4.94 -13.27 -17.25
CA THR A 315 5.27 -14.68 -17.04
C THR A 315 4.26 -15.43 -16.18
N THR A 316 3.61 -14.74 -15.25
CA THR A 316 2.73 -15.37 -14.24
C THR A 316 1.29 -14.90 -14.26
N GLY A 317 0.99 -13.78 -14.92
CA GLY A 317 -0.32 -13.12 -14.80
C GLY A 317 -0.60 -12.47 -13.43
N LEU A 318 0.40 -12.44 -12.53
CA LEU A 318 0.29 -11.80 -11.22
C LEU A 318 0.41 -10.28 -11.35
N CYS A 319 -0.64 -9.57 -11.04
CA CYS A 319 -0.66 -8.13 -10.89
C CYS A 319 -0.58 -7.75 -9.41
N LEU A 320 0.56 -7.18 -9.01
CA LEU A 320 0.73 -6.61 -7.68
C LEU A 320 0.13 -5.19 -7.65
N GLU A 321 -0.37 -4.79 -6.50
CA GLU A 321 -0.80 -3.41 -6.26
C GLU A 321 0.42 -2.51 -5.97
N ALA A 322 1.38 -2.49 -6.90
CA ALA A 322 2.68 -1.84 -6.76
C ALA A 322 2.64 -0.33 -7.04
N HIS A 323 1.68 0.37 -6.43
CA HIS A 323 1.63 1.83 -6.46
C HIS A 323 2.63 2.45 -5.47
N ALA A 324 2.77 3.77 -5.47
CA ALA A 324 3.80 4.48 -4.71
C ALA A 324 3.84 4.15 -3.20
N GLN A 325 2.70 3.87 -2.55
CA GLN A 325 2.66 3.54 -1.12
C GLN A 325 3.05 2.08 -0.82
N ASN A 326 2.83 1.16 -1.76
CA ASN A 326 3.12 -0.27 -1.59
C ASN A 326 4.48 -0.68 -2.14
N SER A 327 5.16 0.21 -2.83
CA SER A 327 6.50 0.00 -3.41
C SER A 327 7.56 0.67 -2.55
N LEU A 328 8.64 -0.07 -2.25
CA LEU A 328 9.82 0.45 -1.57
C LEU A 328 11.05 0.20 -2.44
N VAL A 329 11.95 1.15 -2.50
CA VAL A 329 13.18 1.05 -3.29
C VAL A 329 14.40 1.13 -2.37
N GLY A 330 15.25 0.13 -2.46
CA GLY A 330 16.58 0.16 -1.87
C GLY A 330 17.51 1.00 -2.73
N PHE A 331 18.27 1.90 -2.09
CA PHE A 331 19.25 2.74 -2.77
C PHE A 331 20.67 2.43 -2.29
N GLU A 332 21.63 2.55 -3.20
CA GLU A 332 23.05 2.54 -2.89
C GLU A 332 23.72 3.77 -3.51
N ARG A 333 24.23 4.67 -2.68
CA ARG A 333 24.80 5.96 -3.13
C ARG A 333 23.85 6.75 -4.06
N GLY A 334 22.53 6.69 -3.76
CA GLY A 334 21.48 7.33 -4.55
C GLY A 334 21.05 6.60 -5.82
N TRP A 335 21.68 5.47 -6.19
CA TRP A 335 21.24 4.63 -7.30
C TRP A 335 20.19 3.62 -6.86
N PRO A 336 19.08 3.44 -7.58
CA PRO A 336 18.10 2.40 -7.30
C PRO A 336 18.74 1.01 -7.50
N ARG A 337 18.54 0.12 -6.54
CA ARG A 337 19.18 -1.21 -6.52
C ARG A 337 18.19 -2.36 -6.51
N ARG A 338 17.09 -2.22 -5.77
CA ARG A 338 16.12 -3.30 -5.60
C ARG A 338 14.73 -2.76 -5.28
N LEU A 339 13.72 -3.39 -5.87
CA LEU A 339 12.31 -3.13 -5.57
C LEU A 339 11.80 -4.15 -4.56
N PHE A 340 11.12 -3.64 -3.54
CA PHE A 340 10.30 -4.41 -2.61
C PHE A 340 8.84 -4.00 -2.77
N VAL A 341 7.93 -4.97 -2.77
CA VAL A 341 6.48 -4.70 -2.81
C VAL A 341 5.83 -5.29 -1.58
N ARG A 342 4.87 -4.56 -1.01
CA ARG A 342 4.09 -4.97 0.17
C ARG A 342 2.59 -4.85 -0.09
N ASP A 343 1.78 -5.40 0.82
CA ASP A 343 0.31 -5.36 0.83
C ASP A 343 -0.32 -6.19 -0.30
N LEU A 344 -0.64 -7.44 0.01
CA LEU A 344 -1.04 -8.44 -0.97
C LEU A 344 -2.56 -8.61 -1.10
N GLU A 345 -3.35 -7.82 -0.35
CA GLU A 345 -4.81 -7.80 -0.46
C GLU A 345 -5.28 -7.42 -1.87
N GLY A 346 -4.55 -6.50 -2.52
CA GLY A 346 -4.85 -6.01 -3.87
C GLY A 346 -4.35 -6.88 -5.03
N VAL A 347 -3.71 -8.03 -4.76
CA VAL A 347 -3.24 -8.94 -5.82
C VAL A 347 -4.40 -9.38 -6.70
N ALA A 348 -4.19 -9.31 -8.01
CA ALA A 348 -5.11 -9.81 -9.02
C ALA A 348 -4.38 -10.75 -9.97
N VAL A 349 -5.02 -11.80 -10.43
CA VAL A 349 -4.40 -12.88 -11.19
C VAL A 349 -5.15 -13.14 -12.50
N ASP A 350 -4.42 -13.14 -13.62
CA ASP A 350 -4.90 -13.71 -14.88
C ASP A 350 -4.81 -15.24 -14.78
N ARG A 351 -5.97 -15.90 -14.66
CA ARG A 351 -6.05 -17.36 -14.47
C ARG A 351 -5.29 -18.13 -15.53
N ALA A 352 -5.49 -17.80 -16.80
CA ALA A 352 -4.94 -18.56 -17.89
C ALA A 352 -3.41 -18.49 -17.96
N VAL A 353 -2.84 -17.33 -17.63
CA VAL A 353 -1.39 -17.15 -17.55
C VAL A 353 -0.84 -17.87 -16.33
N PHE A 354 -1.49 -17.71 -15.17
CA PHE A 354 -1.03 -18.30 -13.91
C PHE A 354 -1.02 -19.84 -13.95
N GLN A 355 -2.07 -20.46 -14.45
CA GLN A 355 -2.15 -21.92 -14.54
C GLN A 355 -1.06 -22.52 -15.44
N ARG A 356 -0.64 -21.79 -16.51
CA ARG A 356 0.49 -22.22 -17.34
C ARG A 356 1.83 -22.07 -16.62
N ALA A 357 1.99 -21.01 -15.82
CA ALA A 357 3.23 -20.73 -15.10
C ALA A 357 3.41 -21.61 -13.85
N CYS A 358 2.32 -21.95 -13.19
CA CYS A 358 2.29 -22.71 -11.93
C CYS A 358 1.27 -23.87 -12.02
N PRO A 359 1.45 -24.86 -12.90
CA PRO A 359 0.46 -25.92 -13.18
C PRO A 359 0.20 -26.85 -11.99
N SER A 360 1.12 -26.94 -11.05
CA SER A 360 0.98 -27.75 -9.84
C SER A 360 0.11 -27.13 -8.76
N VAL A 361 -0.29 -25.86 -8.92
CA VAL A 361 -1.07 -25.12 -7.93
C VAL A 361 -2.54 -25.24 -8.27
N VAL A 362 -3.25 -26.09 -7.54
CA VAL A 362 -4.65 -26.46 -7.83
C VAL A 362 -5.62 -25.67 -6.93
N ASP A 363 -5.19 -25.15 -5.78
CA ASP A 363 -6.07 -24.70 -4.70
C ASP A 363 -5.80 -23.24 -4.30
N LEU A 364 -5.98 -22.32 -5.26
CA LEU A 364 -6.00 -20.88 -4.96
C LEU A 364 -7.43 -20.37 -4.86
N ASP A 365 -7.62 -19.40 -3.97
CA ASP A 365 -8.90 -18.72 -3.76
C ASP A 365 -9.41 -18.08 -5.07
N GLU A 366 -10.64 -18.41 -5.44
CA GLU A 366 -11.32 -17.87 -6.62
C GLU A 366 -11.36 -16.34 -6.63
N ALA A 367 -11.40 -15.70 -5.46
CA ALA A 367 -11.43 -14.25 -5.32
C ALA A 367 -10.17 -13.52 -5.84
N LEU A 368 -9.07 -14.26 -6.12
CA LEU A 368 -7.87 -13.68 -6.73
C LEU A 368 -7.97 -13.54 -8.25
N PHE A 369 -8.83 -14.32 -8.88
CA PHE A 369 -8.89 -14.40 -10.34
C PHE A 369 -9.86 -13.36 -10.91
N TYR A 370 -9.38 -12.64 -11.90
CA TYR A 370 -10.15 -11.62 -12.62
C TYR A 370 -10.00 -11.83 -14.12
N GLU A 371 -10.94 -11.26 -14.88
CA GLU A 371 -10.81 -11.15 -16.32
C GLU A 371 -9.51 -10.41 -16.69
N ARG A 372 -8.85 -10.86 -17.76
CA ARG A 372 -7.55 -10.35 -18.20
C ARG A 372 -7.52 -8.83 -18.32
N ASP A 373 -8.57 -8.21 -18.86
CA ASP A 373 -8.66 -6.75 -19.04
C ASP A 373 -8.74 -6.01 -17.70
N VAL A 374 -9.36 -6.60 -16.68
CA VAL A 374 -9.39 -6.06 -15.33
C VAL A 374 -8.00 -6.09 -14.70
N VAL A 375 -7.29 -7.24 -14.83
CA VAL A 375 -5.93 -7.40 -14.31
C VAL A 375 -4.99 -6.41 -14.99
N ARG A 376 -5.06 -6.32 -16.34
CA ARG A 376 -4.25 -5.39 -17.14
C ARG A 376 -4.51 -3.93 -16.76
N ARG A 377 -5.77 -3.52 -16.63
CA ARG A 377 -6.16 -2.17 -16.23
C ARG A 377 -5.60 -1.80 -14.85
N ARG A 378 -5.64 -2.73 -13.89
CA ARG A 378 -5.03 -2.55 -12.57
C ARG A 378 -3.51 -2.39 -12.68
N PHE A 379 -2.84 -3.24 -13.45
CA PHE A 379 -1.40 -3.15 -13.67
C PHE A 379 -1.00 -1.78 -14.23
N LEU A 380 -1.62 -1.35 -15.32
CA LEU A 380 -1.31 -0.07 -15.96
C LEU A 380 -1.51 1.11 -15.01
N TYR A 381 -2.62 1.10 -14.26
CA TYR A 381 -2.89 2.17 -13.31
C TYR A 381 -1.88 2.18 -12.15
N TYR A 382 -1.68 1.07 -11.47
CA TYR A 382 -0.83 1.06 -10.28
C TYR A 382 0.63 1.28 -10.61
N VAL A 383 1.14 0.60 -11.65
CA VAL A 383 2.56 0.60 -11.97
C VAL A 383 2.94 1.83 -12.80
N ILE A 384 2.23 2.11 -13.89
CA ILE A 384 2.62 3.20 -14.79
C ILE A 384 2.12 4.55 -14.27
N VAL A 385 0.82 4.68 -14.03
CA VAL A 385 0.19 5.97 -13.71
C VAL A 385 0.48 6.42 -12.28
N ASN A 386 0.27 5.54 -11.30
CA ASN A 386 0.39 5.93 -9.88
C ASN A 386 1.84 5.88 -9.35
N HIS A 387 2.71 5.07 -9.95
CA HIS A 387 4.08 4.91 -9.49
C HIS A 387 5.08 5.59 -10.44
N VAL A 388 5.30 5.02 -11.63
CA VAL A 388 6.36 5.47 -12.54
C VAL A 388 6.17 6.93 -12.96
N ALA A 389 4.96 7.32 -13.38
CA ALA A 389 4.69 8.70 -13.80
C ALA A 389 4.99 9.71 -12.69
N HIS A 390 4.64 9.38 -11.44
CA HIS A 390 4.93 10.24 -10.30
C HIS A 390 6.43 10.42 -10.07
N VAL A 391 7.21 9.33 -10.15
CA VAL A 391 8.67 9.41 -10.01
C VAL A 391 9.31 10.21 -11.14
N LEU A 392 8.88 9.99 -12.40
CA LEU A 392 9.43 10.75 -13.53
C LEU A 392 9.09 12.24 -13.47
N SER A 393 7.89 12.60 -12.99
CA SER A 393 7.52 14.01 -12.76
C SER A 393 8.44 14.67 -11.72
N VAL A 394 8.74 13.96 -10.63
CA VAL A 394 9.70 14.43 -9.61
C VAL A 394 11.12 14.55 -10.16
N VAL A 395 11.57 13.60 -10.98
CA VAL A 395 12.89 13.67 -11.62
C VAL A 395 12.97 14.82 -12.61
N ALA A 396 11.91 15.08 -13.38
CA ALA A 396 11.83 16.22 -14.30
C ALA A 396 12.00 17.55 -13.54
N GLU A 397 11.31 17.70 -12.41
CA GLU A 397 11.44 18.88 -11.56
C GLU A 397 12.85 19.05 -11.00
N LEU A 398 13.45 17.98 -10.46
CA LEU A 398 14.77 18.05 -9.86
C LEU A 398 15.90 18.32 -10.86
N SER A 399 15.77 17.79 -12.07
CA SER A 399 16.76 17.94 -13.15
C SER A 399 16.53 19.14 -14.06
N GLY A 400 15.34 19.76 -14.02
CA GLY A 400 14.92 20.79 -14.97
C GLY A 400 14.69 20.28 -16.39
N MET A 401 14.64 18.95 -16.58
CA MET A 401 14.40 18.35 -17.89
C MET A 401 12.92 18.24 -18.21
N ARG A 402 12.60 18.19 -19.48
CA ARG A 402 11.22 17.94 -19.94
C ARG A 402 10.84 16.48 -19.69
N GLU A 403 9.63 16.24 -19.15
CA GLU A 403 9.13 14.89 -18.88
C GLU A 403 9.15 13.98 -20.12
N GLU A 404 8.86 14.52 -21.32
CA GLU A 404 8.87 13.74 -22.56
C GLU A 404 10.24 13.11 -22.84
N SER A 405 11.33 13.78 -22.46
CA SER A 405 12.69 13.24 -22.63
C SER A 405 12.95 12.07 -21.68
N LEU A 406 12.40 12.12 -20.46
CA LEU A 406 12.51 11.05 -19.48
C LEU A 406 11.63 9.85 -19.88
N TRP A 407 10.44 10.09 -20.42
CA TRP A 407 9.60 9.05 -20.98
C TRP A 407 10.23 8.36 -22.20
N ALA A 408 10.93 9.13 -23.06
CA ALA A 408 11.68 8.57 -24.19
C ALA A 408 12.83 7.67 -23.71
N ALA A 409 13.58 8.06 -22.69
CA ALA A 409 14.62 7.21 -22.07
C ALA A 409 14.01 5.94 -21.46
N SER A 410 12.88 6.07 -20.76
CA SER A 410 12.15 4.94 -20.20
C SER A 410 11.64 3.97 -21.28
N ARG A 411 11.15 4.51 -22.40
CA ARG A 411 10.73 3.75 -23.59
C ARG A 411 11.89 2.94 -24.14
N SER A 412 13.08 3.55 -24.28
CA SER A 412 14.28 2.87 -24.79
C SER A 412 14.70 1.66 -23.97
N VAL A 413 14.47 1.69 -22.66
CA VAL A 413 14.73 0.53 -21.77
C VAL A 413 13.73 -0.59 -22.07
N LEU A 414 12.45 -0.27 -22.20
CA LEU A 414 11.40 -1.25 -22.48
C LEU A 414 11.59 -1.90 -23.88
N GLU A 415 11.97 -1.12 -24.87
CA GLU A 415 12.17 -1.61 -26.24
C GLU A 415 13.34 -2.62 -26.37
N LYS A 416 14.31 -2.57 -25.45
CA LYS A 416 15.43 -3.53 -25.39
C LYS A 416 15.02 -4.87 -24.78
N GLU A 417 13.88 -4.92 -24.09
CA GLU A 417 13.42 -6.14 -23.42
C GLU A 417 12.89 -7.16 -24.44
N ALA A 418 13.22 -8.42 -24.20
CA ALA A 418 12.88 -9.53 -25.06
C ALA A 418 12.11 -10.62 -24.29
N GLY A 419 11.73 -11.70 -24.98
CA GLY A 419 11.07 -12.84 -24.37
C GLY A 419 9.59 -12.61 -24.03
N ALA A 420 9.10 -13.24 -22.95
CA ALA A 420 7.67 -13.25 -22.59
C ALA A 420 7.08 -11.86 -22.30
N ALA A 421 7.91 -10.91 -21.89
CA ALA A 421 7.47 -9.55 -21.58
C ALA A 421 7.18 -8.69 -22.81
N ARG A 422 7.67 -9.10 -24.00
CA ARG A 422 7.61 -8.29 -25.22
C ARG A 422 6.19 -7.89 -25.61
N THR A 423 5.25 -8.82 -25.57
CA THR A 423 3.84 -8.54 -25.96
C THR A 423 3.20 -7.46 -25.09
N ILE A 424 3.36 -7.56 -23.76
CA ILE A 424 2.80 -6.55 -22.85
C ILE A 424 3.51 -5.21 -22.97
N ILE A 425 4.81 -5.21 -23.27
CA ILE A 425 5.58 -3.99 -23.53
C ILE A 425 5.08 -3.31 -24.81
N GLU A 426 4.89 -4.04 -25.89
CA GLU A 426 4.34 -3.51 -27.14
C GLU A 426 2.94 -2.91 -26.91
N GLU A 427 2.09 -3.58 -26.14
CA GLU A 427 0.79 -3.04 -25.73
C GLU A 427 0.92 -1.73 -24.93
N ILE A 428 1.83 -1.66 -23.95
CA ILE A 428 2.09 -0.45 -23.16
C ILE A 428 2.56 0.70 -24.06
N LEU A 429 3.50 0.43 -24.94
CA LEU A 429 4.15 1.46 -25.78
C LEU A 429 3.28 1.94 -26.94
N SER A 430 2.31 1.13 -27.41
CA SER A 430 1.44 1.45 -28.56
C SER A 430 0.07 1.97 -28.15
N ALA A 431 -0.40 1.73 -26.93
CA ALA A 431 -1.70 2.18 -26.47
C ALA A 431 -1.77 3.73 -26.47
N PRO A 432 -2.78 4.35 -27.11
CA PRO A 432 -2.88 5.80 -27.12
C PRO A 432 -3.25 6.40 -25.75
N PHE A 433 -3.91 5.61 -24.91
CA PHE A 433 -4.40 6.01 -23.60
C PHE A 433 -4.08 4.97 -22.53
N LEU A 434 -3.95 5.45 -21.30
CA LEU A 434 -3.80 4.61 -20.10
C LEU A 434 -5.00 4.84 -19.15
N PRO A 435 -5.42 3.79 -18.42
CA PRO A 435 -6.48 3.93 -17.42
C PRO A 435 -5.96 4.66 -16.17
N ALA A 436 -6.73 5.60 -15.65
CA ALA A 436 -6.49 6.26 -14.38
C ALA A 436 -7.77 6.25 -13.52
N LYS A 437 -7.64 6.11 -12.19
CA LYS A 437 -8.81 6.19 -11.30
C LYS A 437 -9.33 7.62 -11.23
N ALA A 438 -10.62 7.79 -11.46
CA ALA A 438 -11.34 9.07 -11.35
C ALA A 438 -11.71 9.36 -9.88
N ASN A 439 -10.72 9.39 -8.98
CA ASN A 439 -10.95 9.44 -7.53
C ASN A 439 -11.82 10.62 -7.08
N LEU A 440 -11.59 11.82 -7.65
CA LEU A 440 -12.38 13.01 -7.31
C LEU A 440 -13.83 12.86 -7.78
N MET A 441 -14.04 12.49 -9.03
CA MET A 441 -15.36 12.30 -9.62
C MET A 441 -16.15 11.23 -8.88
N SER A 442 -15.51 10.10 -8.60
CA SER A 442 -16.11 8.98 -7.85
C SER A 442 -16.44 9.37 -6.42
N CYS A 443 -15.60 10.18 -5.75
CA CYS A 443 -15.87 10.69 -4.42
C CYS A 443 -17.11 11.60 -4.40
N VAL A 444 -17.21 12.54 -5.34
CA VAL A 444 -18.33 13.47 -5.49
C VAL A 444 -19.64 12.72 -5.83
N ALA A 445 -19.53 11.66 -6.61
CA ALA A 445 -20.67 10.80 -6.97
C ALA A 445 -21.05 9.78 -5.88
N GLY A 446 -20.39 9.78 -4.71
CA GLY A 446 -20.66 8.82 -3.64
C GLY A 446 -20.12 7.39 -3.88
N ARG A 447 -19.33 7.18 -4.95
CA ARG A 447 -18.73 5.89 -5.34
C ARG A 447 -17.25 5.77 -4.93
N GLY A 448 -16.86 6.39 -3.82
CA GLY A 448 -15.46 6.44 -3.40
C GLY A 448 -14.80 5.07 -3.13
N GLU A 449 -15.59 4.05 -2.80
CA GLU A 449 -15.07 2.68 -2.54
C GLU A 449 -14.80 1.89 -3.82
N THR A 450 -15.53 2.18 -4.89
CA THR A 450 -15.40 1.56 -6.22
C THR A 450 -15.19 2.64 -7.28
N PRO A 451 -14.01 3.27 -7.32
CA PRO A 451 -13.80 4.40 -8.22
C PRO A 451 -13.84 3.98 -9.68
N ASP A 452 -14.49 4.82 -10.49
CA ASP A 452 -14.49 4.69 -11.93
C ASP A 452 -13.08 4.92 -12.50
N TYR A 453 -12.88 4.49 -13.74
CA TYR A 453 -11.67 4.75 -14.50
C TYR A 453 -11.95 5.75 -15.62
N VAL A 454 -11.01 6.64 -15.84
CA VAL A 454 -10.94 7.55 -17.00
C VAL A 454 -9.70 7.18 -17.81
N MET A 455 -9.71 7.53 -19.08
CA MET A 455 -8.57 7.32 -19.96
C MET A 455 -7.76 8.63 -20.07
N ILE A 456 -6.47 8.55 -19.79
CA ILE A 456 -5.51 9.65 -19.92
C ILE A 456 -4.53 9.38 -21.07
N ALA A 457 -3.98 10.41 -21.68
CA ALA A 457 -2.98 10.24 -22.72
C ALA A 457 -1.79 9.41 -22.23
N ASN A 458 -1.34 8.47 -23.05
CA ASN A 458 -0.19 7.64 -22.70
C ASN A 458 1.11 8.42 -22.90
N PRO A 459 1.89 8.70 -21.86
CA PRO A 459 3.11 9.48 -21.97
C PRO A 459 4.21 8.80 -22.78
N PHE A 460 4.18 7.48 -22.92
CA PHE A 460 5.10 6.76 -23.82
C PHE A 460 4.89 7.08 -25.30
N THR A 461 3.71 7.62 -25.68
CA THR A 461 3.41 8.04 -27.05
C THR A 461 3.62 9.55 -27.28
N ALA A 462 3.99 10.32 -26.25
CA ALA A 462 4.25 11.74 -26.33
C ALA A 462 5.47 12.00 -27.24
N GLY A 463 5.20 12.48 -28.44
CA GLY A 463 6.16 12.64 -29.56
C GLY A 463 5.63 12.05 -30.87
N CYS A 464 4.61 11.22 -30.84
CA CYS A 464 3.97 10.58 -31.98
C CYS A 464 2.58 11.15 -32.27
N ALA A 465 2.43 12.48 -32.43
CA ALA A 465 1.20 13.20 -32.82
C ALA A 465 0.33 13.74 -31.66
N SER A 466 -0.18 14.95 -31.89
CA SER A 466 -1.19 15.61 -31.04
C SER A 466 -2.53 14.85 -31.02
N ILE A 467 -2.75 14.01 -30.03
CA ILE A 467 -4.03 13.33 -29.83
C ILE A 467 -4.85 14.14 -28.83
N ARG A 468 -5.94 14.77 -29.29
CA ARG A 468 -6.95 15.36 -28.39
C ARG A 468 -7.79 14.24 -27.78
N PRO A 469 -8.11 14.28 -26.47
CA PRO A 469 -9.02 13.30 -25.86
C PRO A 469 -10.41 13.39 -26.50
N ARG A 470 -10.95 12.28 -26.97
CA ARG A 470 -12.36 12.15 -27.34
C ARG A 470 -13.21 11.98 -26.09
N ASN A 471 -14.29 12.72 -26.00
CA ASN A 471 -15.31 12.51 -24.96
C ASN A 471 -15.89 11.10 -25.07
N LEU A 472 -16.03 10.44 -23.93
CA LEU A 472 -16.45 9.04 -23.79
C LEU A 472 -17.95 8.78 -24.06
N GLU A 473 -18.69 9.71 -24.64
CA GLU A 473 -20.13 9.54 -24.94
C GLU A 473 -20.41 8.63 -26.16
N GLU A 474 -19.40 8.19 -26.91
CA GLU A 474 -19.62 7.43 -28.16
C GLU A 474 -19.12 5.97 -28.15
N ALA A 475 -18.86 5.40 -26.99
CA ALA A 475 -18.45 4.00 -26.90
C ALA A 475 -19.35 3.19 -25.91
N SER A 476 -20.59 3.05 -26.28
CA SER A 476 -21.46 1.93 -25.86
C SER A 476 -21.99 1.28 -27.12
N PRO A 477 -21.82 -0.04 -27.27
CA PRO A 477 -22.93 -0.91 -27.63
C PRO A 477 -23.42 -1.70 -26.43
#